data_19cdacffaaab4bb200a9f6fe1512e480
#
_entry.id   19cdacffaaab4bb200a9f6fe1512e480
#
_cell.length_a   1.000
_cell.length_b   1.000
_cell.length_c   1.000
_cell.angle_alpha   90.00
_cell.angle_beta   90.00
_cell.angle_gamma   90.00
#
_symmetry.space_group_name_H-M   'P 1'
#
loop_
_entity.id
_entity.type
_entity.pdbx_description
1 polymer ?
#
loop_
_entity_poly.entity_id
_entity_poly.type
_entity_poly.pdbx_seq_one_letter_code
_entity_poly.pdbx_strand_id
1 'polypeptide(L)'
;MSNLHASHAGGDVVKAYHFDKANALKEGQIIQLQQGSLAPIHLDELFKSHYSEGLSPHGISHYINPPSAILIIEILFEYERRLNFPHLLSRFQAFYACQDMDGIKKWFEKFPALHGRPVWEVEVRDEQPFFSGDSQWLDLGDEQNFVAAEFRARSYWEGKMTASPVPEILIKPPVQVLQKIDFSAS
;
A
#
# COMPACT_ATOMS: atom_id res chain seq x y z
N MET A 1 -36.94 34.33 5.55
CA MET A 1 -36.97 33.03 6.23
C MET A 1 -35.88 32.19 5.60
N SER A 2 -34.73 32.17 6.25
CA SER A 2 -33.50 31.59 5.70
C SER A 2 -33.36 30.16 6.23
N ASN A 3 -33.45 29.18 5.36
CA ASN A 3 -33.18 27.79 5.68
C ASN A 3 -31.66 27.61 5.81
N LEU A 4 -31.20 27.45 7.03
CA LEU A 4 -29.87 26.96 7.36
C LEU A 4 -29.80 25.47 6.98
N HIS A 5 -29.12 25.17 5.88
CA HIS A 5 -28.67 23.82 5.60
C HIS A 5 -27.53 23.49 6.59
N ALA A 6 -27.81 22.60 7.50
CA ALA A 6 -26.79 21.96 8.31
C ALA A 6 -25.94 21.10 7.37
N SER A 7 -24.68 21.53 7.12
CA SER A 7 -23.70 20.69 6.46
C SER A 7 -23.32 19.56 7.41
N HIS A 8 -23.59 18.34 7.03
CA HIS A 8 -23.05 17.15 7.68
C HIS A 8 -21.54 17.16 7.43
N ALA A 9 -20.79 17.47 8.46
CA ALA A 9 -19.35 17.27 8.53
C ALA A 9 -19.07 15.78 8.80
N GLY A 10 -19.23 14.95 7.78
CA GLY A 10 -18.81 13.57 7.78
C GLY A 10 -18.34 13.29 6.36
N GLY A 11 -17.00 13.24 6.14
CA GLY A 11 -16.46 12.77 4.88
C GLY A 11 -17.01 11.39 4.58
N ASP A 12 -17.31 11.11 3.32
CA ASP A 12 -17.80 9.81 2.91
C ASP A 12 -16.75 8.75 3.26
N VAL A 13 -17.20 7.65 3.86
CA VAL A 13 -16.36 6.53 4.23
C VAL A 13 -16.40 5.51 3.10
N VAL A 14 -15.26 5.25 2.51
CA VAL A 14 -15.09 4.24 1.47
C VAL A 14 -14.52 2.98 2.09
N LYS A 15 -15.02 1.82 1.68
CA LYS A 15 -14.51 0.53 2.12
C LYS A 15 -13.46 0.02 1.13
N ALA A 16 -12.45 -0.65 1.69
CA ALA A 16 -11.44 -1.36 0.94
C ALA A 16 -11.17 -2.73 1.57
N TYR A 17 -10.39 -3.58 0.90
CA TYR A 17 -10.19 -4.98 1.30
C TYR A 17 -8.70 -5.31 1.34
N HIS A 18 -8.27 -5.99 2.39
CA HIS A 18 -6.86 -6.31 2.63
C HIS A 18 -6.65 -7.80 2.90
N PHE A 19 -5.63 -8.41 2.27
CA PHE A 19 -5.12 -9.72 2.64
C PHE A 19 -4.16 -9.61 3.81
N ASP A 20 -4.51 -10.22 4.94
CA ASP A 20 -3.64 -10.30 6.11
C ASP A 20 -2.69 -11.50 6.01
N LYS A 21 -1.56 -11.30 5.32
CA LYS A 21 -0.52 -12.33 5.17
C LYS A 21 0.02 -12.83 6.50
N ALA A 22 0.10 -11.96 7.49
CA ALA A 22 0.67 -12.27 8.81
C ALA A 22 -0.35 -12.94 9.74
N ASN A 23 -1.64 -12.91 9.37
CA ASN A 23 -2.76 -13.34 10.23
C ASN A 23 -2.72 -12.66 11.61
N ALA A 24 -2.45 -11.36 11.61
CA ALA A 24 -2.19 -10.57 12.81
C ALA A 24 -3.24 -9.48 13.08
N LEU A 25 -4.10 -9.17 12.10
CA LEU A 25 -5.12 -8.14 12.25
C LEU A 25 -6.27 -8.59 13.13
N LYS A 26 -6.90 -7.60 13.76
CA LYS A 26 -8.07 -7.80 14.63
C LYS A 26 -9.13 -6.76 14.29
N GLU A 27 -10.40 -7.15 14.45
CA GLU A 27 -11.53 -6.24 14.34
C GLU A 27 -11.39 -5.06 15.29
N GLY A 28 -11.70 -3.86 14.80
CA GLY A 28 -11.57 -2.62 15.55
C GLY A 28 -10.13 -2.07 15.66
N GLN A 29 -9.14 -2.80 15.16
CA GLN A 29 -7.74 -2.34 15.19
C GLN A 29 -7.55 -1.11 14.31
N ILE A 30 -6.78 -0.15 14.80
CA ILE A 30 -6.33 1.02 14.03
C ILE A 30 -4.87 0.81 13.64
N ILE A 31 -4.60 0.72 12.36
CA ILE A 31 -3.25 0.67 11.79
C ILE A 31 -2.73 2.09 11.68
N GLN A 32 -1.56 2.34 12.27
CA GLN A 32 -0.90 3.65 12.26
C GLN A 32 0.51 3.54 11.73
N LEU A 33 1.08 4.67 11.32
CA LEU A 33 2.52 4.76 11.07
C LEU A 33 3.28 4.59 12.39
N GLN A 34 4.41 3.88 12.33
CA GLN A 34 5.26 3.59 13.48
C GLN A 34 6.60 4.30 13.30
N GLN A 35 7.06 4.92 14.37
CA GLN A 35 8.42 5.48 14.39
C GLN A 35 9.42 4.34 14.45
N GLY A 36 10.40 4.39 13.56
CA GLY A 36 11.56 3.52 13.58
C GLY A 36 12.77 4.22 14.21
N SER A 37 13.77 3.43 14.56
CA SER A 37 15.07 3.92 14.97
C SER A 37 16.16 3.05 14.35
N LEU A 38 17.17 3.68 13.81
CA LEU A 38 18.31 3.00 13.18
C LEU A 38 19.62 3.35 13.89
N ALA A 39 20.53 2.40 13.93
CA ALA A 39 21.89 2.61 14.42
C ALA A 39 22.87 2.38 13.24
N PRO A 40 23.94 3.16 13.15
CA PRO A 40 24.33 4.31 14.00
C PRO A 40 23.49 5.58 13.72
N ILE A 41 23.67 6.61 14.54
CA ILE A 41 22.84 7.83 14.56
C ILE A 41 22.65 8.49 13.20
N HIS A 42 23.65 8.55 12.34
CA HIS A 42 23.56 9.15 11.01
C HIS A 42 22.58 8.42 10.08
N LEU A 43 22.36 7.12 10.27
CA LEU A 43 21.33 6.38 9.54
C LEU A 43 19.93 6.73 10.07
N ASP A 44 19.79 6.95 11.36
CA ASP A 44 18.56 7.38 12.00
C ASP A 44 18.14 8.79 11.54
N GLU A 45 19.11 9.71 11.45
CA GLU A 45 18.89 11.06 10.94
C GLU A 45 18.44 11.04 9.47
N LEU A 46 19.09 10.23 8.63
CA LEU A 46 18.70 10.05 7.23
C LEU A 46 17.30 9.43 7.12
N PHE A 47 17.00 8.42 7.91
CA PHE A 47 15.67 7.80 7.98
C PHE A 47 14.59 8.84 8.32
N LYS A 48 14.79 9.60 9.38
CA LYS A 48 13.86 10.64 9.85
C LYS A 48 13.70 11.79 8.86
N SER A 49 14.73 12.11 8.09
CA SER A 49 14.66 13.13 7.04
C SER A 49 13.70 12.73 5.91
N HIS A 50 13.53 11.43 5.66
CA HIS A 50 12.64 10.92 4.62
C HIS A 50 11.26 10.52 5.14
N TYR A 51 11.18 10.03 6.39
CA TYR A 51 9.99 9.42 6.97
C TYR A 51 9.70 9.95 8.37
N SER A 52 9.62 11.27 8.52
CA SER A 52 9.38 11.93 9.81
C SER A 52 8.08 11.49 10.50
N GLU A 53 7.07 11.11 9.71
CA GLU A 53 5.80 10.58 10.23
C GLU A 53 5.87 9.09 10.62
N GLY A 54 6.96 8.40 10.23
CA GLY A 54 7.14 6.96 10.45
C GLY A 54 6.84 6.11 9.21
N LEU A 55 6.82 4.79 9.42
CA LEU A 55 6.59 3.77 8.40
C LEU A 55 5.32 2.96 8.72
N SER A 56 4.69 2.43 7.67
CA SER A 56 3.66 1.40 7.81
C SER A 56 4.27 0.06 8.25
N PRO A 57 3.47 -0.93 8.65
CA PRO A 57 3.97 -2.29 8.91
C PRO A 57 4.74 -2.88 7.72
N HIS A 58 4.30 -2.62 6.49
CA HIS A 58 5.04 -2.98 5.28
C HIS A 58 6.39 -2.26 5.22
N GLY A 59 6.40 -0.96 5.45
CA GLY A 59 7.64 -0.17 5.47
C GLY A 59 8.64 -0.64 6.52
N ILE A 60 8.20 -0.97 7.72
CA ILE A 60 9.06 -1.56 8.76
C ILE A 60 9.71 -2.85 8.25
N SER A 61 8.92 -3.73 7.65
CA SER A 61 9.39 -5.02 7.14
C SER A 61 10.36 -4.88 5.96
N HIS A 62 10.15 -3.91 5.07
CA HIS A 62 10.88 -3.82 3.80
C HIS A 62 11.94 -2.72 3.74
N TYR A 63 11.83 -1.69 4.55
CA TYR A 63 12.83 -0.63 4.64
C TYR A 63 13.89 -0.90 5.72
N ILE A 64 13.46 -1.36 6.89
CA ILE A 64 14.37 -1.61 8.03
C ILE A 64 14.96 -3.03 7.98
N ASN A 65 14.14 -4.04 7.62
CA ASN A 65 14.51 -5.45 7.60
C ASN A 65 14.18 -6.11 6.26
N PRO A 66 14.79 -5.68 5.15
CA PRO A 66 14.36 -6.13 3.82
C PRO A 66 14.67 -7.60 3.57
N PRO A 67 13.71 -8.38 3.04
CA PRO A 67 14.01 -9.62 2.35
C PRO A 67 14.82 -9.32 1.08
N SER A 68 15.96 -9.97 0.89
CA SER A 68 16.93 -9.64 -0.16
C SER A 68 16.36 -9.61 -1.60
N ALA A 69 15.40 -10.45 -1.92
CA ALA A 69 14.81 -10.53 -3.26
C ALA A 69 13.86 -9.36 -3.59
N ILE A 70 13.21 -8.77 -2.58
CA ILE A 70 12.24 -7.68 -2.76
C ILE A 70 12.91 -6.31 -2.68
N LEU A 71 14.06 -6.24 -2.01
CA LEU A 71 14.77 -4.98 -1.75
C LEU A 71 15.03 -4.16 -3.02
N ILE A 72 15.46 -4.80 -4.10
CA ILE A 72 15.79 -4.11 -5.35
C ILE A 72 14.55 -3.45 -5.95
N ILE A 73 13.41 -4.14 -5.94
CA ILE A 73 12.14 -3.61 -6.44
C ILE A 73 11.73 -2.40 -5.59
N GLU A 74 11.68 -2.54 -4.27
CA GLU A 74 11.25 -1.46 -3.38
C GLU A 74 12.18 -0.24 -3.46
N ILE A 75 13.50 -0.44 -3.56
CA ILE A 75 14.46 0.65 -3.75
C ILE A 75 14.17 1.39 -5.06
N LEU A 76 14.07 0.68 -6.17
CA LEU A 76 13.88 1.29 -7.48
C LEU A 76 12.58 2.09 -7.55
N PHE A 77 11.48 1.50 -7.09
CA PHE A 77 10.18 2.16 -7.10
C PHE A 77 10.15 3.38 -6.19
N GLU A 78 10.78 3.32 -5.01
CA GLU A 78 10.84 4.46 -4.11
C GLU A 78 11.76 5.58 -4.66
N TYR A 79 12.89 5.25 -5.31
CA TYR A 79 13.72 6.26 -5.96
C TYR A 79 12.99 6.93 -7.12
N GLU A 80 12.32 6.16 -7.99
CA GLU A 80 11.52 6.72 -9.08
C GLU A 80 10.42 7.65 -8.54
N ARG A 81 9.72 7.22 -7.47
CA ARG A 81 8.74 8.07 -6.82
C ARG A 81 9.33 9.37 -6.31
N ARG A 82 10.44 9.33 -5.58
CA ARG A 82 11.07 10.53 -5.00
C ARG A 82 11.52 11.52 -6.07
N LEU A 83 12.04 11.03 -7.19
CA LEU A 83 12.56 11.85 -8.26
C LEU A 83 11.48 12.47 -9.13
N ASN A 84 10.46 11.69 -9.49
CA ASN A 84 9.49 12.07 -10.52
C ASN A 84 8.07 12.24 -10.01
N PHE A 85 7.72 11.63 -8.85
CA PHE A 85 6.38 11.63 -8.27
C PHE A 85 6.38 11.95 -6.76
N PRO A 86 7.10 13.00 -6.28
CA PRO A 86 7.30 13.23 -4.84
C PRO A 86 6.02 13.53 -4.07
N HIS A 87 4.95 13.91 -4.78
CA HIS A 87 3.64 14.18 -4.20
C HIS A 87 2.81 12.91 -3.92
N LEU A 88 3.21 11.76 -4.49
CA LEU A 88 2.51 10.50 -4.25
C LEU A 88 2.96 9.85 -2.94
N LEU A 89 2.07 9.06 -2.36
CA LEU A 89 2.32 8.32 -1.13
C LEU A 89 3.44 7.27 -1.32
N SER A 90 4.40 7.26 -0.40
CA SER A 90 5.44 6.23 -0.40
C SER A 90 4.86 4.86 -0.08
N ARG A 91 5.31 3.83 -0.80
CA ARG A 91 5.00 2.43 -0.52
C ARG A 91 5.39 2.02 0.90
N PHE A 92 6.44 2.61 1.46
CA PHE A 92 6.87 2.37 2.85
C PHE A 92 5.98 3.02 3.91
N GLN A 93 5.15 3.99 3.54
CA GLN A 93 4.17 4.62 4.42
C GLN A 93 2.74 4.15 4.15
N ALA A 94 2.54 3.31 3.15
CA ALA A 94 1.23 2.87 2.71
C ALA A 94 0.72 1.63 3.45
N PHE A 95 -0.56 1.60 3.70
CA PHE A 95 -1.34 0.38 3.92
C PHE A 95 -1.89 -0.09 2.57
N TYR A 96 -1.72 -1.36 2.26
CA TYR A 96 -2.10 -1.94 0.97
C TYR A 96 -3.49 -2.54 1.04
N ALA A 97 -4.31 -2.26 0.04
CA ALA A 97 -5.65 -2.83 -0.07
C ALA A 97 -6.07 -3.00 -1.54
N CYS A 98 -7.19 -3.64 -1.76
CA CYS A 98 -7.95 -3.63 -3.01
C CYS A 98 -9.20 -2.79 -2.83
N GLN A 99 -9.61 -2.08 -3.86
CA GLN A 99 -10.79 -1.23 -3.82
C GLN A 99 -12.08 -2.05 -3.69
N ASP A 100 -12.10 -3.26 -4.26
CA ASP A 100 -13.25 -4.15 -4.31
C ASP A 100 -12.85 -5.63 -4.21
N MET A 101 -13.85 -6.49 -4.16
CA MET A 101 -13.66 -7.94 -4.09
C MET A 101 -13.15 -8.55 -5.40
N ASP A 102 -13.32 -7.89 -6.53
CA ASP A 102 -12.76 -8.36 -7.79
C ASP A 102 -11.23 -8.16 -7.82
N GLY A 103 -10.74 -7.08 -7.23
CA GLY A 103 -9.33 -6.90 -6.94
C GLY A 103 -8.78 -8.01 -6.03
N ILE A 104 -9.49 -8.37 -4.97
CA ILE A 104 -9.12 -9.50 -4.07
C ILE A 104 -9.01 -10.81 -4.84
N LYS A 105 -9.96 -11.13 -5.74
CA LYS A 105 -9.89 -12.34 -6.57
C LYS A 105 -8.65 -12.38 -7.45
N LYS A 106 -8.32 -11.27 -8.12
CA LYS A 106 -7.12 -11.16 -8.96
C LYS A 106 -5.83 -11.35 -8.16
N TRP A 107 -5.76 -10.80 -6.95
CA TRP A 107 -4.64 -11.02 -6.05
C TRP A 107 -4.54 -12.48 -5.61
N PHE A 108 -5.66 -13.10 -5.27
CA PHE A 108 -5.72 -14.50 -4.89
C PHE A 108 -5.25 -15.42 -6.03
N GLU A 109 -5.67 -15.15 -7.26
CA GLU A 109 -5.23 -15.91 -8.46
C GLU A 109 -3.73 -15.75 -8.72
N LYS A 110 -3.22 -14.51 -8.59
CA LYS A 110 -1.80 -14.22 -8.84
C LYS A 110 -0.87 -14.81 -7.76
N PHE A 111 -1.29 -14.81 -6.50
CA PHE A 111 -0.44 -15.16 -5.36
C PHE A 111 -0.97 -16.35 -4.56
N PRO A 112 -0.57 -17.59 -4.92
CA PRO A 112 -1.00 -18.79 -4.17
C PRO A 112 -0.68 -18.75 -2.67
N ALA A 113 0.35 -17.99 -2.27
CA ALA A 113 0.71 -17.79 -0.86
C ALA A 113 -0.37 -17.05 -0.04
N LEU A 114 -1.35 -16.44 -0.69
CA LEU A 114 -2.52 -15.81 -0.05
C LEU A 114 -3.67 -16.80 0.23
N HIS A 115 -3.60 -18.00 -0.31
CA HIS A 115 -4.64 -19.02 -0.12
C HIS A 115 -4.77 -19.35 1.37
N GLY A 116 -6.00 -19.29 1.88
CA GLY A 116 -6.30 -19.49 3.29
C GLY A 116 -5.94 -18.33 4.22
N ARG A 117 -5.45 -17.22 3.68
CA ARG A 117 -5.23 -16.00 4.47
C ARG A 117 -6.51 -15.21 4.64
N PRO A 118 -6.73 -14.59 5.82
CA PRO A 118 -7.92 -13.78 6.04
C PRO A 118 -7.95 -12.57 5.12
N VAL A 119 -9.16 -12.22 4.68
CA VAL A 119 -9.47 -10.95 4.03
C VAL A 119 -10.20 -10.08 5.03
N TRP A 120 -9.78 -8.84 5.16
CA TRP A 120 -10.40 -7.87 6.05
C TRP A 120 -10.97 -6.70 5.26
N GLU A 121 -12.18 -6.29 5.63
CA GLU A 121 -12.73 -5.00 5.24
C GLU A 121 -12.11 -3.92 6.11
N VAL A 122 -11.67 -2.84 5.49
CA VAL A 122 -11.05 -1.69 6.17
C VAL A 122 -11.74 -0.41 5.76
N GLU A 123 -11.71 0.58 6.65
CA GLU A 123 -12.23 1.91 6.43
C GLU A 123 -11.16 2.82 5.83
N VAL A 124 -11.53 3.52 4.75
CA VAL A 124 -10.75 4.57 4.11
C VAL A 124 -11.59 5.85 4.13
N ARG A 125 -11.03 6.95 4.60
CA ARG A 125 -11.71 8.26 4.55
C ARG A 125 -11.40 8.95 3.23
N ASP A 126 -12.38 9.57 2.61
CA ASP A 126 -12.24 10.25 1.30
C ASP A 126 -11.10 11.26 1.27
N GLU A 127 -10.85 11.94 2.36
CA GLU A 127 -9.77 12.94 2.50
C GLU A 127 -8.38 12.34 2.71
N GLN A 128 -8.27 11.00 2.87
CA GLN A 128 -6.96 10.37 3.03
C GLN A 128 -6.23 10.29 1.70
N PRO A 129 -4.94 10.66 1.66
CA PRO A 129 -4.14 10.43 0.48
C PRO A 129 -4.11 8.96 0.13
N PHE A 130 -4.43 8.65 -1.11
CA PHE A 130 -4.30 7.30 -1.64
C PHE A 130 -3.74 7.34 -3.06
N PHE A 131 -3.18 6.22 -3.48
CA PHE A 131 -2.70 6.00 -4.85
C PHE A 131 -3.25 4.67 -5.35
N SER A 132 -3.70 4.63 -6.59
CA SER A 132 -4.14 3.40 -7.25
C SER A 132 -3.12 3.00 -8.31
N GLY A 133 -2.61 1.77 -8.23
CA GLY A 133 -1.62 1.22 -9.13
C GLY A 133 -1.94 -0.21 -9.56
N ASP A 134 -1.15 -0.70 -10.50
CA ASP A 134 -1.19 -2.08 -10.95
C ASP A 134 0.06 -2.83 -10.47
N SER A 135 -0.12 -3.77 -9.55
CA SER A 135 0.99 -4.55 -8.99
C SER A 135 1.68 -5.47 -10.01
N GLN A 136 1.16 -5.61 -11.22
CA GLN A 136 1.86 -6.32 -12.29
C GLN A 136 3.16 -5.61 -12.72
N TRP A 137 3.24 -4.29 -12.54
CA TRP A 137 4.47 -3.56 -12.80
C TRP A 137 5.61 -3.91 -11.84
N LEU A 138 5.30 -4.44 -10.64
CA LEU A 138 6.27 -4.89 -9.65
C LEU A 138 6.93 -6.23 -10.00
N ASP A 139 6.35 -6.96 -10.95
CA ASP A 139 6.91 -8.21 -11.44
C ASP A 139 7.95 -7.92 -12.51
N LEU A 140 9.23 -7.96 -12.15
CA LEU A 140 10.32 -7.66 -13.09
C LEU A 140 10.51 -8.74 -14.16
N GLY A 141 9.93 -9.94 -13.97
CA GLY A 141 10.03 -11.04 -14.93
C GLY A 141 11.47 -11.51 -15.17
N ASP A 142 11.68 -12.24 -16.26
CA ASP A 142 13.00 -12.76 -16.66
C ASP A 142 13.83 -11.71 -17.43
N GLU A 143 13.20 -10.70 -18.01
CA GLU A 143 13.85 -9.59 -18.71
C GLU A 143 14.36 -8.52 -17.75
N GLN A 144 15.30 -8.92 -16.90
CA GLN A 144 15.85 -8.05 -15.88
C GLN A 144 16.99 -7.17 -16.44
N ASN A 145 16.63 -6.09 -17.11
CA ASN A 145 17.58 -5.02 -17.38
C ASN A 145 17.11 -3.71 -16.74
N PHE A 146 18.06 -2.82 -16.52
CA PHE A 146 17.78 -1.57 -15.79
C PHE A 146 16.70 -0.71 -16.48
N VAL A 147 16.73 -0.63 -17.81
CA VAL A 147 15.79 0.20 -18.59
C VAL A 147 14.35 -0.34 -18.46
N ALA A 148 14.18 -1.67 -18.54
CA ALA A 148 12.87 -2.29 -18.35
C ALA A 148 12.34 -2.07 -16.92
N ALA A 149 13.20 -2.19 -15.92
CA ALA A 149 12.85 -1.97 -14.53
C ALA A 149 12.47 -0.50 -14.26
N GLU A 150 13.21 0.46 -14.82
CA GLU A 150 12.89 1.89 -14.77
C GLU A 150 11.54 2.19 -15.44
N PHE A 151 11.31 1.64 -16.65
CA PHE A 151 10.04 1.79 -17.36
C PHE A 151 8.85 1.27 -16.56
N ARG A 152 9.01 0.12 -15.89
CA ARG A 152 7.97 -0.46 -15.02
C ARG A 152 7.70 0.41 -13.80
N ALA A 153 8.73 0.88 -13.11
CA ALA A 153 8.59 1.75 -11.96
C ALA A 153 7.87 3.05 -12.33
N ARG A 154 8.25 3.67 -13.45
CA ARG A 154 7.58 4.86 -13.97
C ARG A 154 6.13 4.59 -14.34
N SER A 155 5.86 3.50 -15.08
CA SER A 155 4.50 3.13 -15.48
C SER A 155 3.59 2.88 -14.28
N TYR A 156 4.13 2.27 -13.22
CA TYR A 156 3.40 2.10 -11.96
C TYR A 156 2.99 3.44 -11.36
N TRP A 157 3.95 4.36 -11.17
CA TRP A 157 3.67 5.65 -10.55
C TRP A 157 2.85 6.61 -11.43
N GLU A 158 2.84 6.41 -12.73
CA GLU A 158 1.90 7.07 -13.65
C GLU A 158 0.47 6.51 -13.56
N GLY A 159 0.25 5.45 -12.77
CA GLY A 159 -1.07 4.79 -12.66
C GLY A 159 -1.49 4.03 -13.91
N LYS A 160 -0.55 3.66 -14.78
CA LYS A 160 -0.85 2.86 -15.97
C LYS A 160 -1.26 1.46 -15.60
N MET A 161 -2.26 0.93 -16.31
CA MET A 161 -2.71 -0.45 -16.16
C MET A 161 -2.14 -1.33 -17.28
N THR A 162 -1.73 -2.55 -16.93
CA THR A 162 -1.33 -3.57 -17.89
C THR A 162 -2.56 -4.18 -18.59
N ALA A 163 -2.33 -5.06 -19.55
CA ALA A 163 -3.43 -5.79 -20.22
C ALA A 163 -4.22 -6.72 -19.27
N SER A 164 -3.58 -7.17 -18.19
CA SER A 164 -4.21 -8.01 -17.16
C SER A 164 -3.88 -7.46 -15.77
N PRO A 165 -4.49 -6.33 -15.38
CA PRO A 165 -4.10 -5.62 -14.18
C PRO A 165 -4.46 -6.39 -12.91
N VAL A 166 -3.57 -6.33 -11.93
CA VAL A 166 -3.80 -6.74 -10.55
C VAL A 166 -3.79 -5.47 -9.69
N PRO A 167 -4.96 -4.82 -9.54
CA PRO A 167 -5.04 -3.50 -8.94
C PRO A 167 -4.72 -3.54 -7.45
N GLU A 168 -4.01 -2.53 -6.99
CA GLU A 168 -3.80 -2.26 -5.57
C GLU A 168 -4.06 -0.79 -5.27
N ILE A 169 -4.45 -0.49 -4.06
CA ILE A 169 -4.48 0.87 -3.54
C ILE A 169 -3.53 1.00 -2.36
N LEU A 170 -2.80 2.10 -2.36
CA LEU A 170 -1.94 2.53 -1.27
C LEU A 170 -2.68 3.59 -0.47
N ILE A 171 -2.95 3.33 0.80
CA ILE A 171 -3.73 4.21 1.67
C ILE A 171 -2.80 4.73 2.75
N LYS A 172 -2.80 6.05 2.99
CA LYS A 172 -2.03 6.61 4.11
C LYS A 172 -2.74 6.29 5.44
N PRO A 173 -2.09 5.63 6.41
CA PRO A 173 -2.64 5.47 7.75
C PRO A 173 -2.98 6.82 8.43
N PRO A 174 -3.95 6.86 9.38
CA PRO A 174 -4.53 5.68 10.05
C PRO A 174 -5.60 4.96 9.22
N VAL A 175 -5.65 3.61 9.31
CA VAL A 175 -6.66 2.77 8.67
C VAL A 175 -7.34 1.93 9.76
N GLN A 176 -8.66 1.92 9.77
CA GLN A 176 -9.43 1.11 10.72
C GLN A 176 -9.80 -0.23 10.09
N VAL A 177 -9.48 -1.31 10.80
CA VAL A 177 -9.91 -2.67 10.45
C VAL A 177 -11.35 -2.87 10.92
N LEU A 178 -12.26 -3.17 10.00
CA LEU A 178 -13.68 -3.30 10.33
C LEU A 178 -14.02 -4.75 10.68
N GLN A 179 -14.10 -5.61 9.69
CA GLN A 179 -14.56 -6.99 9.89
C GLN A 179 -13.80 -7.96 8.98
N LYS A 180 -13.75 -9.20 9.40
CA LYS A 180 -13.24 -10.29 8.57
C LYS A 180 -14.29 -10.67 7.55
N ILE A 181 -13.87 -10.84 6.30
CA ILE A 181 -14.73 -11.28 5.20
C ILE A 181 -14.54 -12.78 4.99
N ASP A 182 -15.65 -13.51 4.94
CA ASP A 182 -15.64 -14.90 4.48
C ASP A 182 -15.41 -14.94 2.97
N PHE A 183 -14.13 -15.12 2.62
CA PHE A 183 -13.70 -15.24 1.24
C PHE A 183 -13.37 -16.72 0.95
N SER A 184 -14.32 -17.41 0.33
CA SER A 184 -14.05 -18.70 -0.31
C SER A 184 -13.90 -18.44 -1.79
N ALA A 185 -12.70 -18.69 -2.34
CA ALA A 185 -12.54 -18.78 -3.78
C ALA A 185 -13.31 -20.01 -4.26
N SER A 186 -14.47 -19.79 -4.87
CA SER A 186 -15.25 -20.78 -5.60
C SER A 186 -14.66 -20.99 -6.98
#